data_bb7ef73c1eac1627217e002031c6aa08
#
_entry.id   bb7ef73c1eac1627217e002031c6aa08
#
_cell.length_a   1.000
_cell.length_b   1.000
_cell.length_c   1.000
_cell.angle_alpha   90.00
_cell.angle_beta   90.00
_cell.angle_gamma   90.00
#
_symmetry.space_group_name_H-M   'P 1'
#
loop_
_entity.id
_entity.type
_entity.pdbx_description
1 polymer ?
#
loop_
_entity_poly.entity_id
_entity_poly.type
_entity_poly.pdbx_seq_one_letter_code
_entity_poly.pdbx_strand_id
1 'polypeptide(L)'
;MNKILSLPEDLRQLKGVNYKKIKSCTFAKYTQTDTSHSTFVNVGSHLLTFVRKGYKILHTASKDYKINSYETLFLKAGSYTLSNVGLSKGVYEAYLFFFDNAFLIELIYKYKDFFKLDQKFQNYEIFWVKNDKILQGILESFSPHFEENTQILDPIVSLKFEEIFLHLLL
;
A
#
# COMPACT_ATOMS: atom_id res chain seq x y z
N MET A 1 -22.20 -0.25 -16.38
CA MET A 1 -20.80 -0.72 -16.55
C MET A 1 -20.01 -0.31 -15.32
N ASN A 2 -19.48 -1.24 -14.56
CA ASN A 2 -18.61 -0.89 -13.45
C ASN A 2 -17.31 -0.31 -14.02
N LYS A 3 -16.99 0.94 -13.65
CA LYS A 3 -15.77 1.60 -14.09
C LYS A 3 -14.57 0.85 -13.50
N ILE A 4 -13.63 0.44 -14.36
CA ILE A 4 -12.33 -0.08 -13.92
C ILE A 4 -11.51 1.11 -13.44
N LEU A 5 -10.97 1.02 -12.23
CA LEU A 5 -10.13 2.04 -11.65
C LEU A 5 -8.65 1.72 -11.91
N SER A 6 -7.94 2.62 -12.58
CA SER A 6 -6.49 2.48 -12.82
C SER A 6 -5.70 3.18 -11.72
N LEU A 7 -4.91 2.44 -10.95
CA LEU A 7 -4.11 2.96 -9.85
C LEU A 7 -2.60 2.90 -10.16
N PRO A 8 -1.86 3.94 -9.83
CA PRO A 8 -2.21 5.15 -9.06
C PRO A 8 -2.82 6.30 -9.86
N GLU A 9 -3.00 6.20 -11.18
CA GLU A 9 -3.36 7.30 -12.09
C GLU A 9 -4.70 7.96 -11.74
N ASP A 10 -5.67 7.14 -11.33
CA ASP A 10 -7.02 7.59 -10.99
C ASP A 10 -7.19 8.03 -9.53
N LEU A 11 -6.13 8.07 -8.71
CA LEU A 11 -6.22 8.51 -7.31
C LEU A 11 -6.89 9.87 -7.17
N ARG A 12 -6.63 10.80 -8.08
CA ARG A 12 -7.23 12.14 -8.09
C ARG A 12 -8.75 12.15 -8.25
N GLN A 13 -9.33 11.05 -8.76
CA GLN A 13 -10.78 10.92 -8.98
C GLN A 13 -11.48 10.33 -7.75
N LEU A 14 -10.74 9.80 -6.80
CA LEU A 14 -11.29 9.19 -5.60
C LEU A 14 -11.55 10.24 -4.53
N LYS A 15 -12.73 10.19 -3.93
CA LYS A 15 -13.03 10.99 -2.74
C LYS A 15 -12.28 10.43 -1.53
N GLY A 16 -11.83 11.32 -0.64
CA GLY A 16 -11.14 10.93 0.58
C GLY A 16 -9.71 10.43 0.39
N VAL A 17 -9.08 10.77 -0.75
CA VAL A 17 -7.68 10.46 -1.03
C VAL A 17 -6.82 11.71 -0.94
N ASN A 18 -5.78 11.63 -0.13
CA ASN A 18 -4.65 12.56 -0.09
C ASN A 18 -3.44 11.81 -0.61
N TYR A 19 -2.77 12.29 -1.65
CA TYR A 19 -1.60 11.60 -2.22
C TYR A 19 -0.47 12.55 -2.60
N LYS A 20 0.73 12.00 -2.60
CA LYS A 20 1.96 12.66 -3.04
C LYS A 20 2.73 11.73 -3.96
N LYS A 21 3.33 12.31 -5.01
CA LYS A 21 4.21 11.58 -5.93
C LYS A 21 5.64 12.05 -5.73
N ILE A 22 6.54 11.11 -5.52
CA ILE A 22 7.97 11.38 -5.33
C ILE A 22 8.74 10.42 -6.22
N LYS A 23 9.39 10.95 -7.24
CA LYS A 23 10.05 10.18 -8.30
C LYS A 23 9.06 9.17 -8.94
N SER A 24 9.38 7.88 -8.95
CA SER A 24 8.53 6.80 -9.44
C SER A 24 7.56 6.23 -8.40
N CYS A 25 7.65 6.70 -7.15
CA CYS A 25 6.79 6.24 -6.06
C CYS A 25 5.61 7.19 -5.86
N THR A 26 4.46 6.63 -5.47
CA THR A 26 3.29 7.40 -5.04
C THR A 26 2.82 6.85 -3.70
N PHE A 27 2.58 7.73 -2.74
CA PHE A 27 1.98 7.34 -1.48
C PHE A 27 0.69 8.11 -1.28
N ALA A 28 -0.31 7.43 -0.70
CA ALA A 28 -1.62 8.00 -0.48
C ALA A 28 -2.18 7.58 0.87
N LYS A 29 -2.93 8.48 1.49
CA LYS A 29 -3.87 8.15 2.55
C LYS A 29 -5.25 8.10 1.94
N TYR A 30 -5.92 6.98 2.10
CA TYR A 30 -7.28 6.78 1.63
C TYR A 30 -8.23 6.60 2.80
N THR A 31 -9.28 7.41 2.84
CA THR A 31 -10.34 7.33 3.84
C THR A 31 -11.67 7.22 3.10
N GLN A 32 -12.48 6.24 3.47
CA GLN A 32 -13.79 5.99 2.90
C GLN A 32 -14.82 5.81 4.02
N THR A 33 -15.95 6.53 3.91
CA THR A 33 -17.02 6.48 4.92
C THR A 33 -18.13 5.48 4.59
N ASP A 34 -18.25 5.11 3.32
CA ASP A 34 -19.24 4.16 2.87
C ASP A 34 -18.59 2.81 2.59
N THR A 35 -19.31 1.71 2.87
CA THR A 35 -18.85 0.39 2.44
C THR A 35 -18.81 0.33 0.92
N SER A 36 -17.63 0.07 0.35
CA SER A 36 -17.54 -0.12 -1.09
C SER A 36 -18.04 -1.51 -1.48
N HIS A 37 -18.88 -1.55 -2.48
CA HIS A 37 -19.07 -2.79 -3.25
C HIS A 37 -17.76 -3.17 -3.93
N SER A 38 -17.64 -4.44 -4.34
CA SER A 38 -16.46 -4.93 -5.04
C SER A 38 -16.12 -4.03 -6.24
N THR A 39 -14.89 -3.53 -6.27
CA THR A 39 -14.40 -2.62 -7.30
C THR A 39 -13.30 -3.32 -8.08
N PHE A 40 -13.38 -3.28 -9.41
CA PHE A 40 -12.29 -3.72 -10.27
C PHE A 40 -11.22 -2.64 -10.34
N VAL A 41 -9.99 -3.02 -10.00
CA VAL A 41 -8.83 -2.15 -10.05
C VAL A 41 -7.75 -2.74 -10.94
N ASN A 42 -7.14 -1.89 -11.76
CA ASN A 42 -5.92 -2.20 -12.47
C ASN A 42 -4.77 -1.44 -11.79
N VAL A 43 -3.82 -2.17 -11.23
CA VAL A 43 -2.66 -1.60 -10.54
C VAL A 43 -1.50 -1.58 -11.52
N GLY A 44 -1.13 -0.39 -12.01
CA GLY A 44 -0.09 -0.20 -13.02
C GLY A 44 1.33 -0.38 -12.48
N SER A 45 1.52 -0.35 -11.16
CA SER A 45 2.78 -0.58 -10.46
C SER A 45 2.53 -1.53 -9.28
N HIS A 46 3.57 -1.88 -8.51
CA HIS A 46 3.34 -2.65 -7.28
C HIS A 46 2.65 -1.78 -6.23
N LEU A 47 1.86 -2.41 -5.36
CA LEU A 47 1.11 -1.74 -4.30
C LEU A 47 1.30 -2.44 -2.95
N LEU A 48 1.74 -1.68 -1.94
CA LEU A 48 1.57 -2.04 -0.54
C LEU A 48 0.36 -1.29 0.02
N THR A 49 -0.56 -2.02 0.63
CA THR A 49 -1.72 -1.46 1.33
C THR A 49 -1.60 -1.77 2.81
N PHE A 50 -1.55 -0.74 3.65
CA PHE A 50 -1.55 -0.84 5.10
C PHE A 50 -2.92 -0.45 5.61
N VAL A 51 -3.71 -1.44 6.04
CA VAL A 51 -5.06 -1.20 6.57
C VAL A 51 -4.95 -0.64 7.98
N ARG A 52 -5.51 0.54 8.22
CA ARG A 52 -5.49 1.23 9.52
C ARG A 52 -6.80 1.12 10.27
N LYS A 53 -7.92 1.26 9.56
CA LYS A 53 -9.28 1.12 10.12
C LYS A 53 -10.14 0.31 9.16
N GLY A 54 -11.01 -0.51 9.71
CA GLY A 54 -11.82 -1.40 8.92
C GLY A 54 -11.04 -2.63 8.43
N TYR A 55 -11.44 -3.14 7.29
CA TYR A 55 -10.75 -4.25 6.61
C TYR A 55 -10.92 -4.16 5.10
N LYS A 56 -10.00 -4.76 4.38
CA LYS A 56 -10.04 -4.93 2.93
C LYS A 56 -10.33 -6.39 2.60
N ILE A 57 -11.07 -6.63 1.53
CA ILE A 57 -11.23 -7.96 0.96
C ILE A 57 -10.60 -7.96 -0.42
N LEU A 58 -9.71 -8.91 -0.65
CA LEU A 58 -9.22 -9.26 -1.98
C LEU A 58 -9.99 -10.48 -2.46
N HIS A 59 -10.78 -10.29 -3.51
CA HIS A 59 -11.57 -11.35 -4.13
C HIS A 59 -10.74 -12.09 -5.16
N THR A 60 -10.68 -13.40 -5.09
CA THR A 60 -10.03 -14.26 -6.10
C THR A 60 -11.00 -15.32 -6.60
N ALA A 61 -10.63 -16.01 -7.67
CA ALA A 61 -11.46 -17.08 -8.21
C ALA A 61 -11.67 -18.27 -7.25
N SER A 62 -10.72 -18.49 -6.33
CA SER A 62 -10.76 -19.63 -5.41
C SER A 62 -11.33 -19.28 -4.02
N LYS A 63 -11.03 -18.09 -3.51
CA LYS A 63 -11.48 -17.62 -2.19
C LYS A 63 -11.25 -16.13 -2.00
N ASP A 64 -11.91 -15.60 -0.99
CA ASP A 64 -11.70 -14.24 -0.52
C ASP A 64 -10.61 -14.19 0.57
N TYR A 65 -9.74 -13.20 0.50
CA TYR A 65 -8.75 -12.91 1.53
C TYR A 65 -9.16 -11.64 2.27
N LYS A 66 -9.37 -11.77 3.57
CA LYS A 66 -9.69 -10.64 4.43
C LYS A 66 -8.42 -10.11 5.08
N ILE A 67 -8.12 -8.85 4.84
CA ILE A 67 -6.97 -8.12 5.40
C ILE A 67 -7.53 -7.14 6.44
N ASN A 68 -7.20 -7.37 7.71
CA ASN A 68 -7.72 -6.60 8.83
C ASN A 68 -6.87 -5.36 9.12
N SER A 69 -7.33 -4.53 10.06
CA SER A 69 -6.54 -3.43 10.60
C SER A 69 -5.21 -3.95 11.15
N TYR A 70 -4.15 -3.19 10.91
CA TYR A 70 -2.76 -3.54 11.25
C TYR A 70 -2.22 -4.75 10.47
N GLU A 71 -2.77 -5.01 9.30
CA GLU A 71 -2.21 -5.93 8.32
C GLU A 71 -1.83 -5.20 7.05
N THR A 72 -0.80 -5.70 6.38
CA THR A 72 -0.27 -5.18 5.13
C THR A 72 -0.51 -6.19 4.02
N LEU A 73 -1.08 -5.73 2.92
CA LEU A 73 -1.26 -6.49 1.69
C LEU A 73 -0.29 -5.98 0.62
N PHE A 74 0.48 -6.87 0.02
CA PHE A 74 1.26 -6.60 -1.18
C PHE A 74 0.54 -7.15 -2.41
N LEU A 75 0.40 -6.31 -3.42
CA LEU A 75 -0.09 -6.66 -4.75
C LEU A 75 0.97 -6.30 -5.80
N LYS A 76 1.29 -7.25 -6.66
CA LYS A 76 2.07 -6.97 -7.89
C LYS A 76 1.24 -6.12 -8.83
N ALA A 77 1.89 -5.50 -9.83
CA ALA A 77 1.17 -4.89 -10.96
C ALA A 77 0.24 -5.92 -11.59
N GLY A 78 -1.03 -5.53 -11.81
CA GLY A 78 -2.06 -6.45 -12.30
C GLY A 78 -3.47 -5.99 -12.02
N SER A 79 -4.45 -6.84 -12.36
CA SER A 79 -5.88 -6.54 -12.18
C SER A 79 -6.45 -7.33 -11.01
N TYR A 80 -7.21 -6.64 -10.16
CA TYR A 80 -7.75 -7.19 -8.93
C TYR A 80 -9.20 -6.76 -8.71
N THR A 81 -9.92 -7.53 -7.90
CA THR A 81 -11.22 -7.15 -7.36
C THR A 81 -11.10 -6.94 -5.86
N LEU A 82 -11.38 -5.73 -5.40
CA LEU A 82 -11.20 -5.31 -4.02
C LEU A 82 -12.49 -4.74 -3.43
N SER A 83 -12.74 -5.00 -2.14
CA SER A 83 -13.74 -4.30 -1.34
C SER A 83 -13.10 -3.67 -0.12
N ASN A 84 -13.57 -2.47 0.25
CA ASN A 84 -13.16 -1.80 1.48
C ASN A 84 -14.38 -1.72 2.41
N VAL A 85 -14.21 -2.16 3.64
CA VAL A 85 -15.31 -2.24 4.62
C VAL A 85 -14.92 -1.48 5.88
N GLY A 86 -15.71 -0.46 6.22
CA GLY A 86 -15.59 0.27 7.47
C GLY A 86 -16.15 -0.55 8.64
N LEU A 87 -15.47 -0.47 9.79
CA LEU A 87 -16.02 -0.87 11.09
C LEU A 87 -16.56 0.36 11.80
N SER A 88 -17.17 0.21 12.95
CA SER A 88 -17.63 1.28 13.87
C SER A 88 -17.75 2.67 13.23
N LYS A 89 -18.92 3.11 12.86
CA LYS A 89 -19.21 4.35 12.12
C LYS A 89 -18.90 4.30 10.62
N GLY A 90 -18.64 3.12 10.06
CA GLY A 90 -18.48 2.95 8.61
C GLY A 90 -17.17 3.47 8.02
N VAL A 91 -16.13 3.75 8.81
CA VAL A 91 -14.87 4.30 8.30
C VAL A 91 -13.89 3.19 7.96
N TYR A 92 -13.42 3.20 6.71
CA TYR A 92 -12.24 2.49 6.25
C TYR A 92 -11.10 3.49 6.05
N GLU A 93 -9.89 3.17 6.54
CA GLU A 93 -8.69 3.98 6.33
C GLU A 93 -7.50 3.09 6.01
N ALA A 94 -6.73 3.47 5.00
CA ALA A 94 -5.50 2.77 4.62
C ALA A 94 -4.43 3.74 4.09
N TYR A 95 -3.15 3.35 4.25
CA TYR A 95 -2.05 3.92 3.49
C TYR A 95 -1.78 3.04 2.28
N LEU A 96 -1.55 3.67 1.13
CA LEU A 96 -1.28 3.05 -0.16
C LEU A 96 0.09 3.53 -0.66
N PHE A 97 0.99 2.58 -0.94
CA PHE A 97 2.32 2.89 -1.46
C PHE A 97 2.51 2.18 -2.78
N PHE A 98 2.60 2.97 -3.85
CA PHE A 98 2.84 2.49 -5.21
C PHE A 98 4.32 2.68 -5.55
N PHE A 99 4.91 1.66 -6.13
CA PHE A 99 6.34 1.65 -6.52
C PHE A 99 6.57 0.68 -7.67
N ASP A 100 7.61 0.92 -8.43
CA ASP A 100 7.99 0.11 -9.58
C ASP A 100 9.18 -0.84 -9.30
N ASN A 101 9.50 -1.66 -10.28
CA ASN A 101 10.66 -2.54 -10.20
C ASN A 101 11.98 -1.78 -10.10
N ALA A 102 12.08 -0.60 -10.70
CA ALA A 102 13.31 0.20 -10.65
C ALA A 102 13.62 0.62 -9.21
N PHE A 103 12.60 1.05 -8.45
CA PHE A 103 12.75 1.35 -7.03
C PHE A 103 13.23 0.13 -6.23
N LEU A 104 12.64 -1.05 -6.45
CA LEU A 104 13.05 -2.28 -5.75
C LEU A 104 14.50 -2.68 -6.07
N ILE A 105 14.88 -2.60 -7.34
CA ILE A 105 16.24 -2.93 -7.79
C ILE A 105 17.25 -1.97 -7.15
N GLU A 106 16.96 -0.67 -7.15
CA GLU A 106 17.82 0.35 -6.51
C GLU A 106 17.97 0.07 -5.01
N LEU A 107 16.87 -0.23 -4.31
CA LEU A 107 16.87 -0.56 -2.89
C LEU A 107 17.69 -1.80 -2.58
N ILE A 108 17.45 -2.90 -3.31
CA ILE A 108 18.18 -4.16 -3.14
C ILE A 108 19.67 -3.96 -3.40
N TYR A 109 20.05 -3.22 -4.45
CA TYR A 109 21.43 -2.94 -4.76
C TYR A 109 22.11 -2.11 -3.67
N LYS A 110 21.43 -1.08 -3.15
CA LYS A 110 21.93 -0.20 -2.08
C LYS A 110 22.21 -0.97 -0.79
N TYR A 111 21.39 -1.96 -0.47
CA TYR A 111 21.45 -2.72 0.78
C TYR A 111 21.82 -4.19 0.59
N LYS A 112 22.46 -4.54 -0.53
CA LYS A 112 22.76 -5.93 -0.93
C LYS A 112 23.47 -6.76 0.14
N ASP A 113 24.34 -6.12 0.97
CA ASP A 113 25.12 -6.81 1.98
C ASP A 113 24.28 -7.26 3.19
N PHE A 114 23.06 -6.75 3.31
CA PHE A 114 22.10 -7.12 4.36
C PHE A 114 21.10 -8.18 3.89
N PHE A 115 20.90 -8.34 2.57
CA PHE A 115 19.98 -9.34 2.05
C PHE A 115 20.68 -10.67 1.86
N LYS A 116 20.15 -11.73 2.51
CA LYS A 116 20.58 -13.10 2.25
C LYS A 116 19.88 -13.59 0.97
N LEU A 117 20.55 -13.47 -0.17
CA LEU A 117 20.01 -13.82 -1.49
C LEU A 117 19.80 -15.34 -1.72
N ASP A 118 20.17 -16.20 -0.76
CA ASP A 118 20.04 -17.65 -0.85
C ASP A 118 18.62 -18.18 -0.59
N GLN A 119 17.65 -17.33 -0.28
CA GLN A 119 16.28 -17.78 -0.12
C GLN A 119 15.65 -17.99 -1.50
N LYS A 120 15.25 -19.23 -1.79
CA LYS A 120 14.40 -19.54 -2.95
C LYS A 120 13.16 -18.66 -2.90
N PHE A 121 13.11 -17.67 -3.78
CA PHE A 121 11.91 -16.83 -3.93
C PHE A 121 10.76 -17.76 -4.32
N GLN A 122 9.87 -18.03 -3.39
CA GLN A 122 8.60 -18.67 -3.70
C GLN A 122 7.75 -17.62 -4.44
N ASN A 123 7.17 -18.04 -5.54
CA ASN A 123 6.30 -17.19 -6.36
C ASN A 123 4.95 -16.99 -5.63
N TYR A 124 4.91 -16.15 -4.61
CA TYR A 124 3.65 -15.78 -3.99
C TYR A 124 2.91 -14.79 -4.89
N GLU A 125 1.73 -15.16 -5.34
CA GLU A 125 0.84 -14.23 -6.06
C GLU A 125 0.24 -13.18 -5.11
N ILE A 126 0.01 -13.56 -3.86
CA ILE A 126 -0.58 -12.73 -2.81
C ILE A 126 0.29 -12.86 -1.57
N PHE A 127 0.71 -11.73 -1.04
CA PHE A 127 1.46 -11.66 0.20
C PHE A 127 0.78 -10.69 1.17
N TRP A 128 0.49 -11.15 2.38
CA TRP A 128 0.07 -10.27 3.46
C TRP A 128 0.75 -10.65 4.76
N VAL A 129 0.94 -9.66 5.62
CA VAL A 129 1.65 -9.81 6.90
C VAL A 129 0.98 -8.96 7.97
N LYS A 130 1.01 -9.45 9.20
CA LYS A 130 0.60 -8.66 10.36
C LYS A 130 1.72 -7.67 10.71
N ASN A 131 1.37 -6.41 10.88
CA ASN A 131 2.33 -5.36 11.23
C ASN A 131 2.75 -5.51 12.70
N ASP A 132 4.03 -5.59 12.95
CA ASP A 132 4.57 -5.49 14.30
C ASP A 132 4.55 -4.05 14.82
N LYS A 133 4.96 -3.84 16.06
CA LYS A 133 4.96 -2.51 16.70
C LYS A 133 5.92 -1.53 16.01
N ILE A 134 7.02 -2.01 15.44
CA ILE A 134 8.01 -1.16 14.77
C ILE A 134 7.40 -0.65 13.47
N LEU A 135 6.88 -1.53 12.62
CA LEU A 135 6.23 -1.16 11.38
C LEU A 135 5.04 -0.22 11.61
N GLN A 136 4.25 -0.46 12.66
CA GLN A 136 3.17 0.45 13.05
C GLN A 136 3.70 1.86 13.36
N GLY A 137 4.78 1.98 14.14
CA GLY A 137 5.42 3.27 14.45
C GLY A 137 5.95 3.98 13.20
N ILE A 138 6.59 3.25 12.28
CA ILE A 138 7.06 3.79 11.00
C ILE A 138 5.87 4.34 10.21
N LEU A 139 4.79 3.58 10.07
CA LEU A 139 3.59 3.99 9.34
C LEU A 139 2.90 5.19 9.95
N GLU A 140 2.80 5.27 11.28
CA GLU A 140 2.24 6.43 11.98
C GLU A 140 3.08 7.69 11.75
N SER A 141 4.40 7.56 11.60
CA SER A 141 5.28 8.67 11.29
C SER A 141 5.04 9.30 9.90
N PHE A 142 4.28 8.64 9.02
CA PHE A 142 3.82 9.21 7.76
C PHE A 142 2.60 10.12 7.93
N SER A 143 1.82 9.97 9.01
CA SER A 143 0.56 10.71 9.17
C SER A 143 0.69 12.22 8.94
N PRO A 144 1.70 12.91 9.51
CA PRO A 144 1.87 14.35 9.29
C PRO A 144 2.11 14.73 7.82
N HIS A 145 2.66 13.82 7.03
CA HIS A 145 2.96 14.08 5.61
C HIS A 145 1.72 14.07 4.71
N PHE A 146 0.57 13.65 5.22
CA PHE A 146 -0.71 13.70 4.52
C PHE A 146 -1.56 14.93 4.90
N GLU A 147 -1.08 15.79 5.79
CA GLU A 147 -1.78 17.01 6.16
C GLU A 147 -1.56 18.10 5.09
N GLU A 148 -2.61 18.90 4.82
CA GLU A 148 -2.68 19.81 3.67
C GLU A 148 -1.56 20.86 3.61
N ASN A 149 -1.03 21.30 4.74
CA ASN A 149 -0.05 22.38 4.83
C ASN A 149 1.37 21.92 5.15
N THR A 150 1.64 20.62 5.10
CA THR A 150 2.98 20.12 5.41
C THR A 150 3.89 20.26 4.20
N GLN A 151 4.94 21.10 4.34
CA GLN A 151 6.02 21.15 3.36
C GLN A 151 6.83 19.86 3.49
N ILE A 152 6.62 18.95 2.53
CA ILE A 152 7.29 17.66 2.53
C ILE A 152 8.62 17.82 1.81
N LEU A 153 9.69 17.43 2.48
CA LEU A 153 10.99 17.26 1.87
C LEU A 153 11.08 15.87 1.25
N ASP A 154 11.11 15.79 -0.07
CA ASP A 154 11.21 14.54 -0.83
C ASP A 154 12.26 13.56 -0.29
N PRO A 155 13.47 14.01 0.15
CA PRO A 155 14.44 13.10 0.74
C PRO A 155 13.96 12.40 2.01
N ILE A 156 13.21 13.08 2.87
CA ILE A 156 12.69 12.48 4.12
C ILE A 156 11.66 11.40 3.80
N VAL A 157 10.77 11.66 2.87
CA VAL A 157 9.76 10.66 2.46
C VAL A 157 10.43 9.48 1.77
N SER A 158 11.44 9.72 0.93
CA SER A 158 12.22 8.64 0.32
C SER A 158 12.87 7.73 1.35
N LEU A 159 13.50 8.31 2.40
CA LEU A 159 14.08 7.53 3.50
C LEU A 159 13.03 6.69 4.25
N LYS A 160 11.84 7.24 4.47
CA LYS A 160 10.75 6.51 5.10
C LYS A 160 10.24 5.35 4.25
N PHE A 161 10.21 5.49 2.92
CA PHE A 161 9.94 4.38 2.02
C PHE A 161 10.98 3.28 2.17
N GLU A 162 12.27 3.63 2.15
CA GLU A 162 13.35 2.67 2.35
C GLU A 162 13.21 1.96 3.70
N GLU A 163 12.91 2.70 4.78
CA GLU A 163 12.72 2.15 6.13
C GLU A 163 11.60 1.09 6.15
N ILE A 164 10.44 1.37 5.53
CA ILE A 164 9.35 0.39 5.43
C ILE A 164 9.81 -0.88 4.71
N PHE A 165 10.44 -0.72 3.54
CA PHE A 165 10.85 -1.87 2.74
C PHE A 165 11.95 -2.68 3.41
N LEU A 166 12.92 -2.04 4.04
CA LEU A 166 13.95 -2.74 4.80
C LEU A 166 13.34 -3.54 5.94
N HIS A 167 12.38 -2.96 6.67
CA HIS A 167 11.69 -3.66 7.76
C HIS A 167 10.85 -4.86 7.28
N LEU A 168 10.28 -4.77 6.08
CA LEU A 168 9.49 -5.87 5.50
C LEU A 168 10.34 -6.97 4.87
N LEU A 169 11.56 -6.67 4.44
CA LEU A 169 12.42 -7.57 3.67
C LEU A 169 13.55 -8.21 4.50
N LEU A 170 13.89 -7.66 5.66
CA LEU A 170 14.92 -8.18 6.58
C LEU A 170 14.32 -8.93 7.75
#